data_5231393e6f7e2cb0eb00e52352bc9af5
#
_entry.id   5231393e6f7e2cb0eb00e52352bc9af5
#
_cell.length_a   1.000
_cell.length_b   1.000
_cell.length_c   1.000
_cell.angle_alpha   90.00
_cell.angle_beta   90.00
_cell.angle_gamma   90.00
#
_symmetry.space_group_name_H-M   'P 1'
#
loop_
_entity.id
_entity.type
_entity.pdbx_description
1 polymer ?
#
loop_
_entity_poly.entity_id
_entity_poly.type
_entity_poly.pdbx_seq_one_letter_code
_entity_poly.pdbx_strand_id
1 'polypeptide(L)' 'MFVKFTSPDRVPVAVNATQISFISCVTEGTRIRFGEGRSVTIVEPLDEVMDRLNRTNNLPEG' A
#
# COMPACT_ATOMS: atom_id res chain seq x y z
N MET A 1 5.59 3.23 10.02
CA MET A 1 5.75 1.83 9.63
C MET A 1 5.68 1.68 8.12
N PHE A 2 6.70 1.09 7.56
CA PHE A 2 6.82 0.99 6.10
C PHE A 2 6.49 -0.40 5.61
N VAL A 3 5.71 -0.44 4.54
CA VAL A 3 5.34 -1.69 3.89
C VAL A 3 5.83 -1.62 2.44
N LYS A 4 6.42 -2.70 1.97
CA LYS A 4 7.06 -2.72 0.66
C LYS A 4 6.08 -3.20 -0.42
N PHE A 5 6.07 -2.49 -1.52
CA PHE A 5 5.27 -2.84 -2.69
C PHE A 5 6.13 -2.63 -3.94
N THR A 6 5.53 -2.85 -5.10
CA THR A 6 6.24 -2.77 -6.37
C THR A 6 5.58 -1.73 -7.27
N SER A 7 6.36 -0.79 -7.77
CA SER A 7 5.83 0.20 -8.70
C SER A 7 5.62 -0.42 -10.08
N PRO A 8 4.85 0.23 -10.97
CA PRO A 8 4.68 -0.28 -12.32
C PRO A 8 5.98 -0.42 -13.08
N ASP A 9 6.99 0.34 -12.71
CA ASP A 9 8.32 0.22 -13.33
C ASP A 9 9.13 -0.94 -12.78
N ARG A 10 8.53 -1.77 -11.93
CA ARG A 10 9.17 -2.92 -11.31
C ARG A 10 10.25 -2.53 -10.33
N VAL A 11 10.11 -1.37 -9.72
CA VAL A 11 11.02 -0.88 -8.69
C VAL A 11 10.33 -1.03 -7.34
N PRO A 12 11.00 -1.56 -6.33
CA PRO A 12 10.39 -1.65 -5.00
C PRO A 12 10.18 -0.26 -4.40
N VAL A 13 9.03 -0.07 -3.78
CA VAL A 13 8.72 1.17 -3.07
C VAL A 13 8.25 0.80 -1.67
N ALA A 14 8.58 1.64 -0.71
CA ALA A 14 8.13 1.45 0.66
C ALA A 14 7.21 2.60 1.02
N VAL A 15 6.00 2.28 1.47
CA VAL A 15 5.03 3.30 1.84
C VAL A 15 4.83 3.29 3.35
N ASN A 16 4.62 4.47 3.90
CA ASN A 16 4.38 4.58 5.33
C ASN A 16 2.90 4.34 5.59
N ALA A 17 2.60 3.17 6.16
CA ALA A 17 1.22 2.75 6.33
C ALA A 17 0.41 3.70 7.20
N THR A 18 1.07 4.41 8.11
CA THR A 18 0.34 5.31 8.99
C THR A 18 -0.13 6.58 8.29
N GLN A 19 0.37 6.84 7.09
CA GLN A 19 0.02 8.04 6.35
C GLN A 19 -1.02 7.78 5.26
N ILE A 20 -1.47 6.56 5.12
CA ILE A 20 -2.43 6.20 4.08
C ILE A 20 -3.81 6.68 4.47
N SER A 21 -4.47 7.40 3.56
CA SER A 21 -5.84 7.82 3.79
C SER A 21 -6.83 6.84 3.19
N PHE A 22 -6.61 6.38 1.97
CA PHE A 22 -7.44 5.31 1.41
C PHE A 22 -6.73 4.70 0.20
N ILE A 23 -7.19 3.53 -0.20
CA ILE A 23 -6.65 2.83 -1.36
C ILE A 23 -7.79 2.44 -2.27
N SER A 24 -7.51 2.33 -3.56
CA SER A 24 -8.51 1.98 -4.54
C SER A 24 -7.92 1.13 -5.64
N CYS A 25 -8.76 0.37 -6.29
CA CYS A 25 -8.38 -0.47 -7.41
C CYS A 25 -8.20 0.37 -8.66
N VAL A 26 -7.12 0.14 -9.39
CA VAL A 26 -6.91 0.79 -10.67
C VAL A 26 -6.49 -0.27 -11.69
N THR A 27 -6.41 0.13 -12.94
CA THR A 27 -6.08 -0.80 -14.01
C THR A 27 -4.73 -1.49 -13.77
N GLU A 28 -3.75 -0.74 -13.29
CA GLU A 28 -2.40 -1.29 -13.09
C GLU A 28 -2.25 -2.06 -11.79
N GLY A 29 -3.20 -1.97 -10.89
CA GLY A 29 -3.11 -2.64 -9.61
C GLY A 29 -3.86 -1.86 -8.54
N THR A 30 -3.16 -1.13 -7.72
CA THR A 30 -3.76 -0.39 -6.61
C THR A 30 -3.17 1.00 -6.54
N ARG A 31 -4.02 1.99 -6.28
CA ARG A 31 -3.55 3.34 -6.01
C ARG A 31 -3.69 3.60 -4.53
N ILE A 32 -2.59 4.05 -3.93
CA ILE A 32 -2.54 4.37 -2.51
C ILE A 32 -2.49 5.88 -2.37
N ARG A 33 -3.43 6.44 -1.62
CA ARG A 33 -3.48 7.88 -1.41
C ARG A 33 -3.09 8.22 0.00
N PHE A 34 -2.40 9.33 0.12
CA PHE A 34 -1.92 9.83 1.39
C PHE A 34 -2.64 11.14 1.73
N GLY A 35 -2.59 11.52 2.98
CA GLY A 35 -3.43 12.60 3.48
C GLY A 35 -3.20 13.97 2.86
N GLU A 36 -2.12 14.18 2.16
CA GLU A 36 -1.81 15.48 1.58
C GLU A 36 -2.05 15.53 0.09
N GLY A 37 -2.89 14.65 -0.41
CA GLY A 37 -3.19 14.64 -1.83
C GLY A 37 -2.18 13.91 -2.68
N ARG A 38 -1.17 13.32 -2.07
CA ARG A 38 -0.17 12.54 -2.80
C ARG A 38 -0.67 11.13 -2.98
N SER A 39 -0.19 10.49 -4.03
CA SER A 39 -0.59 9.11 -4.29
C SER A 39 0.54 8.37 -4.97
N VAL A 40 0.48 7.06 -4.88
CA VAL A 40 1.40 6.19 -5.59
C VAL A 40 0.59 5.02 -6.15
N THR A 41 0.98 4.55 -7.32
CA THR A 41 0.37 3.37 -7.94
C THR A 41 1.34 2.22 -7.82
N ILE A 42 0.81 1.06 -7.44
CA ILE A 42 1.61 -0.15 -7.31
C ILE A 42 0.94 -1.27 -8.07
N VAL A 43 1.71 -2.31 -8.41
CA VAL A 43 1.18 -3.40 -9.25
C VAL A 43 0.42 -4.43 -8.44
N GLU A 44 0.65 -4.52 -7.15
CA GLU A 44 -0.04 -5.51 -6.33
C GLU A 44 -1.53 -5.26 -6.35
N PRO A 45 -2.35 -6.32 -6.44
CA PRO A 45 -3.80 -6.13 -6.44
C PRO A 45 -4.29 -5.71 -5.07
N LEU A 46 -5.48 -5.13 -5.05
CA LEU A 46 -6.03 -4.56 -3.82
C LEU A 46 -6.07 -5.56 -2.68
N ASP A 47 -6.46 -6.79 -2.97
CA ASP A 47 -6.54 -7.82 -1.92
C ASP A 47 -5.19 -8.06 -1.27
N GLU A 48 -4.15 -8.10 -2.07
CA GLU A 48 -2.82 -8.33 -1.52
C GLU A 48 -2.35 -7.13 -0.72
N VAL A 49 -2.66 -5.92 -1.19
CA VAL A 49 -2.31 -4.71 -0.44
C VAL A 49 -2.99 -4.72 0.91
N MET A 50 -4.27 -5.05 0.93
CA MET A 50 -5.02 -5.12 2.19
C MET A 50 -4.41 -6.14 3.13
N ASP A 51 -4.04 -7.29 2.59
CA ASP A 51 -3.45 -8.33 3.39
C ASP A 51 -2.14 -7.88 4.03
N ARG A 52 -1.28 -7.23 3.26
CA ARG A 52 0.00 -6.76 3.79
C ARG A 52 -0.20 -5.67 4.83
N LEU A 53 -1.12 -4.76 4.58
CA LEU A 53 -1.38 -3.69 5.54
C LEU A 53 -1.99 -4.24 6.82
N ASN A 54 -2.88 -5.20 6.70
CA ASN A 54 -3.52 -5.80 7.86
C ASN A 54 -2.55 -6.60 8.71
N ARG A 55 -1.63 -7.30 8.09
CA ARG A 55 -0.61 -8.01 8.85
C ARG A 55 0.25 -7.07 9.64
N THR A 56 0.57 -5.93 9.03
CA THR A 56 1.37 -4.92 9.69
C THR A 56 0.65 -4.35 10.90
N ASN A 57 -0.67 -4.12 10.75
CA ASN A 57 -1.46 -3.51 11.81
C ASN A 57 -1.96 -4.51 12.84
N ASN A 58 -2.00 -5.78 12.49
CA ASN A 58 -2.51 -6.83 13.35
C ASN A 58 -1.39 -7.64 13.94
N LEU A 59 -0.45 -6.95 14.53
CA LEU A 59 0.63 -7.67 15.19
C LEU A 59 0.05 -8.52 16.29
N PRO A 60 0.55 -9.75 16.43
CA PRO A 60 0.07 -10.61 17.50
C PRO A 60 0.29 -9.94 18.84
N GLU A 61 -0.65 -10.11 19.68
CA GLU A 61 -0.61 -9.45 20.97
C GLU A 61 0.29 -10.12 21.96
N GLY A 62 1.03 -10.91 21.58
CA GLY A 62 1.94 -11.51 22.55
C GLY A 62 1.84 -12.90 22.52
#